data_cfa5c09aa02393b850db3a04e1c21581
#
_entry.id   cfa5c09aa02393b850db3a04e1c21581
#
_cell.length_a   1.000
_cell.length_b   1.000
_cell.length_c   1.000
_cell.angle_alpha   90.00
_cell.angle_beta   90.00
_cell.angle_gamma   90.00
#
_symmetry.space_group_name_H-M   'P 1'
#
loop_
_entity.id
_entity.type
_entity.pdbx_description
1 polymer ?
#
loop_
_entity_poly.entity_id
_entity_poly.type
_entity_poly.pdbx_seq_one_letter_code
_entity_poly.pdbx_strand_id
1 'polypeptide(L)'
;IRFDIDKNVKPDIEGTLTDMKLVETGSVDAVYSSHNIEHIFPHEVPIALREFYRVLKEDGMVSISCPDLQSVCEAVVQDKLLEPLYESDIGPISPIDILYGHRGFIAQGNEYMAHKGGFTYSVLDRAFYEAGFKIRYGGRRPVSWDLFIVAFKQEKSDEEIKKIALQFLPEEF
;
A
#
# COMPACT_ATOMS: atom_id res chain seq x y z
N ILE A 1 14.00 9.04 4.77
CA ILE A 1 13.12 9.49 5.88
C ILE A 1 12.05 8.44 6.07
N ARG A 2 11.91 7.93 7.30
CA ARG A 2 10.87 7.00 7.69
C ARG A 2 9.75 7.77 8.42
N PHE A 3 8.53 7.63 7.92
CA PHE A 3 7.32 8.21 8.49
C PHE A 3 6.43 7.08 8.99
N ASP A 4 5.99 7.09 10.25
CA ASP A 4 5.19 6.02 10.84
C ASP A 4 4.34 6.56 11.99
N ILE A 5 3.20 5.90 12.23
CA ILE A 5 2.31 6.19 13.37
C ILE A 5 2.80 5.54 14.66
N ASP A 6 3.51 4.42 14.55
CA ASP A 6 4.02 3.70 15.72
C ASP A 6 5.41 4.23 16.13
N LYS A 7 5.43 5.00 17.21
CA LYS A 7 6.67 5.51 17.81
C LYS A 7 7.68 4.42 18.20
N ASN A 8 7.21 3.18 18.43
CA ASN A 8 8.09 2.08 18.88
C ASN A 8 9.04 1.64 17.75
N VAL A 9 8.69 1.87 16.48
CA VAL A 9 9.57 1.61 15.34
C VAL A 9 10.61 2.73 15.12
N LYS A 10 10.57 3.78 15.97
CA LYS A 10 11.49 4.92 15.95
C LYS A 10 11.55 5.58 14.56
N PRO A 11 10.44 6.10 14.05
CA PRO A 11 10.43 6.83 12.78
C PRO A 11 11.19 8.16 12.90
N ASP A 12 11.63 8.71 11.76
CA ASP A 12 12.18 10.07 11.70
C ASP A 12 11.09 11.12 11.95
N ILE A 13 9.85 10.81 11.50
CA ILE A 13 8.66 11.64 11.72
C ILE A 13 7.53 10.73 12.20
N GLU A 14 6.99 11.02 13.38
CA GLU A 14 5.78 10.36 13.89
C GLU A 14 4.54 11.06 13.32
N GLY A 15 3.65 10.29 12.67
CA GLY A 15 2.43 10.84 12.07
C GLY A 15 1.57 9.77 11.43
N THR A 16 0.41 10.18 10.92
CA THR A 16 -0.54 9.31 10.22
C THR A 16 -0.60 9.64 8.74
N LEU A 17 -0.90 8.66 7.90
CA LEU A 17 -1.08 8.85 6.45
C LEU A 17 -2.13 9.91 6.10
N THR A 18 -3.07 10.17 7.02
CA THR A 18 -4.16 11.13 6.84
C THR A 18 -3.82 12.55 7.31
N ASP A 19 -2.68 12.75 7.97
CA ASP A 19 -2.17 14.06 8.42
C ASP A 19 -0.64 14.08 8.36
N MET A 20 -0.09 14.39 7.21
CA MET A 20 1.36 14.51 6.98
C MET A 20 1.83 15.97 7.11
N LYS A 21 1.22 16.79 7.99
CA LYS A 21 1.52 18.24 8.13
C LYS A 21 2.97 18.56 8.47
N LEU A 22 3.71 17.62 9.06
CA LEU A 22 5.13 17.77 9.34
C LEU A 22 6.03 17.62 8.09
N VAL A 23 5.45 17.16 6.97
CA VAL A 23 6.11 17.09 5.67
C VAL A 23 5.62 18.25 4.81
N GLU A 24 6.54 19.10 4.37
CA GLU A 24 6.20 20.27 3.57
C GLU A 24 5.61 19.89 2.21
N THR A 25 4.72 20.73 1.68
CA THR A 25 4.14 20.57 0.35
C THR A 25 5.23 20.63 -0.72
N GLY A 26 5.24 19.68 -1.64
CA GLY A 26 6.18 19.64 -2.75
C GLY A 26 7.64 19.44 -2.35
N SER A 27 7.88 18.75 -1.22
CA SER A 27 9.23 18.62 -0.65
C SER A 27 9.92 17.28 -0.94
N VAL A 28 9.18 16.22 -1.26
CA VAL A 28 9.75 14.88 -1.42
C VAL A 28 9.73 14.43 -2.88
N ASP A 29 10.77 13.70 -3.26
CA ASP A 29 10.93 13.15 -4.63
C ASP A 29 10.06 11.92 -4.84
N ALA A 30 9.89 11.11 -3.79
CA ALA A 30 9.10 9.89 -3.84
C ALA A 30 8.45 9.56 -2.49
N VAL A 31 7.28 8.91 -2.56
CA VAL A 31 6.63 8.23 -1.44
C VAL A 31 6.63 6.73 -1.74
N TYR A 32 7.19 5.93 -0.83
CA TYR A 32 7.10 4.49 -0.86
C TYR A 32 6.26 4.01 0.33
N SER A 33 5.18 3.30 0.05
CA SER A 33 4.26 2.80 1.08
C SER A 33 3.90 1.34 0.76
N SER A 34 4.40 0.44 1.58
CA SER A 34 4.17 -1.00 1.43
C SER A 34 3.41 -1.52 2.64
N HIS A 35 2.24 -2.11 2.39
CA HIS A 35 1.38 -2.68 3.42
C HIS A 35 1.06 -1.67 4.55
N ASN A 36 0.50 -0.52 4.17
CA ASN A 36 0.08 0.54 5.10
C ASN A 36 -1.34 1.05 4.84
N ILE A 37 -1.75 1.16 3.57
CA ILE A 37 -3.03 1.79 3.22
C ILE A 37 -4.25 0.97 3.65
N GLU A 38 -4.08 -0.33 3.86
CA GLU A 38 -5.09 -1.23 4.41
C GLU A 38 -5.35 -1.02 5.91
N HIS A 39 -4.45 -0.34 6.62
CA HIS A 39 -4.55 -0.05 8.04
C HIS A 39 -5.34 1.23 8.37
N ILE A 40 -5.82 1.95 7.36
CA ILE A 40 -6.74 3.08 7.51
C ILE A 40 -8.14 2.71 7.03
N PHE A 41 -9.16 3.42 7.53
CA PHE A 41 -10.55 3.16 7.12
C PHE A 41 -10.78 3.59 5.66
N PRO A 42 -11.73 2.95 4.94
CA PRO A 42 -11.99 3.26 3.53
C PRO A 42 -12.30 4.73 3.25
N HIS A 43 -12.96 5.44 4.15
CA HIS A 43 -13.26 6.86 3.99
C HIS A 43 -12.03 7.78 4.21
N GLU A 44 -10.96 7.26 4.80
CA GLU A 44 -9.69 7.97 5.02
C GLU A 44 -8.74 7.84 3.81
N VAL A 45 -8.90 6.82 2.99
CA VAL A 45 -8.03 6.55 1.82
C VAL A 45 -7.91 7.78 0.90
N PRO A 46 -9.00 8.49 0.52
CA PRO A 46 -8.87 9.69 -0.30
C PRO A 46 -8.10 10.82 0.40
N ILE A 47 -8.10 10.87 1.73
CA ILE A 47 -7.34 11.87 2.49
C ILE A 47 -5.85 11.53 2.42
N ALA A 48 -5.48 10.28 2.71
CA ALA A 48 -4.10 9.81 2.65
C ALA A 48 -3.48 10.00 1.24
N LEU A 49 -4.20 9.61 0.19
CA LEU A 49 -3.70 9.76 -1.19
C LEU A 49 -3.55 11.24 -1.59
N ARG A 50 -4.39 12.15 -1.11
CA ARG A 50 -4.20 13.60 -1.30
C ARG A 50 -3.00 14.14 -0.52
N GLU A 51 -2.71 13.62 0.67
CA GLU A 51 -1.48 13.96 1.40
C GLU A 51 -0.23 13.47 0.65
N PHE A 52 -0.23 12.25 0.10
CA PHE A 52 0.86 11.79 -0.77
C PHE A 52 1.04 12.72 -1.98
N TYR A 53 -0.07 13.09 -2.64
CA TYR A 53 -0.03 14.03 -3.76
C TYR A 53 0.54 15.40 -3.34
N ARG A 54 0.13 15.91 -2.19
CA ARG A 54 0.57 17.22 -1.66
C ARG A 54 2.07 17.27 -1.38
N VAL A 55 2.62 16.25 -0.71
CA VAL A 55 4.02 16.25 -0.28
C VAL A 55 5.00 16.02 -1.43
N LEU A 56 4.56 15.35 -2.50
CA LEU A 56 5.39 15.08 -3.66
C LEU A 56 5.72 16.36 -4.43
N LYS A 57 6.97 16.49 -4.89
CA LYS A 57 7.40 17.45 -5.91
C LYS A 57 6.61 17.24 -7.21
N GLU A 58 6.67 18.21 -8.11
CA GLU A 58 5.92 18.14 -9.39
C GLU A 58 6.35 16.93 -10.25
N ASP A 59 7.63 16.59 -10.27
CA ASP A 59 8.18 15.42 -10.96
C ASP A 59 8.20 14.15 -10.09
N GLY A 60 7.65 14.23 -8.88
CA GLY A 60 7.66 13.17 -7.88
C GLY A 60 6.73 12.00 -8.21
N MET A 61 6.98 10.89 -7.53
CA MET A 61 6.24 9.65 -7.71
C MET A 61 5.80 9.02 -6.39
N VAL A 62 4.76 8.22 -6.45
CA VAL A 62 4.35 7.35 -5.34
C VAL A 62 4.35 5.90 -5.79
N SER A 63 4.85 5.01 -4.94
CA SER A 63 4.75 3.56 -5.12
C SER A 63 4.07 2.95 -3.91
N ILE A 64 2.98 2.21 -4.14
CA ILE A 64 2.24 1.51 -3.09
C ILE A 64 2.15 0.03 -3.43
N SER A 65 2.26 -0.81 -2.39
CA SER A 65 1.75 -2.18 -2.41
C SER A 65 0.79 -2.41 -1.25
N CYS A 66 -0.20 -3.24 -1.46
CA CYS A 66 -1.19 -3.64 -0.45
C CYS A 66 -1.79 -5.01 -0.83
N PRO A 67 -2.46 -5.71 0.10
CA PRO A 67 -3.07 -7.00 -0.20
C PRO A 67 -4.08 -6.95 -1.35
N ASP A 68 -4.06 -8.01 -2.20
CA ASP A 68 -5.08 -8.24 -3.23
C ASP A 68 -6.28 -8.99 -2.65
N LEU A 69 -7.31 -8.26 -2.25
CA LEU A 69 -8.53 -8.89 -1.72
C LEU A 69 -9.18 -9.86 -2.69
N GLN A 70 -9.05 -9.67 -4.01
CA GLN A 70 -9.66 -10.57 -4.96
C GLN A 70 -9.02 -11.95 -4.87
N SER A 71 -7.68 -12.04 -4.89
CA SER A 71 -6.95 -13.31 -4.74
C SER A 71 -7.27 -14.00 -3.41
N VAL A 72 -7.30 -13.21 -2.33
CA VAL A 72 -7.60 -13.74 -0.99
C VAL A 72 -9.02 -14.28 -0.90
N CYS A 73 -10.01 -13.57 -1.45
CA CYS A 73 -11.40 -14.04 -1.49
C CYS A 73 -11.58 -15.31 -2.33
N GLU A 74 -10.80 -15.48 -3.40
CA GLU A 74 -10.76 -16.71 -4.19
C GLU A 74 -10.33 -17.92 -3.33
N ALA A 75 -9.35 -17.75 -2.44
CA ALA A 75 -8.95 -18.79 -1.50
C ALA A 75 -10.01 -19.06 -0.41
N VAL A 76 -10.67 -18.01 0.09
CA VAL A 76 -11.79 -18.14 1.05
C VAL A 76 -12.95 -18.92 0.46
N VAL A 77 -13.32 -18.67 -0.80
CA VAL A 77 -14.38 -19.42 -1.50
C VAL A 77 -14.05 -20.92 -1.62
N GLN A 78 -12.74 -21.26 -1.62
CA GLN A 78 -12.27 -22.66 -1.60
C GLN A 78 -12.18 -23.26 -0.19
N ASP A 79 -12.76 -22.61 0.82
CA ASP A 79 -12.73 -23.01 2.24
C ASP A 79 -11.30 -23.05 2.85
N LYS A 80 -10.38 -22.22 2.35
CA LYS A 80 -8.98 -22.16 2.80
C LYS A 80 -8.69 -21.01 3.76
N LEU A 81 -9.69 -20.55 4.53
CA LEU A 81 -9.58 -19.36 5.39
C LEU A 81 -8.37 -19.41 6.34
N LEU A 82 -8.03 -20.58 6.87
CA LEU A 82 -6.97 -20.81 7.84
C LEU A 82 -5.76 -21.54 7.27
N GLU A 83 -5.82 -21.98 6.01
CA GLU A 83 -4.69 -22.64 5.36
C GLU A 83 -3.63 -21.60 4.98
N PRO A 84 -2.34 -21.86 5.22
CA PRO A 84 -1.27 -20.95 4.80
C PRO A 84 -1.25 -20.76 3.29
N LEU A 85 -1.18 -19.52 2.84
CA LEU A 85 -0.98 -19.16 1.43
C LEU A 85 0.51 -19.10 1.09
N TYR A 86 1.31 -18.63 2.02
CA TYR A 86 2.78 -18.55 1.90
C TYR A 86 3.45 -18.46 3.27
N GLU A 87 4.76 -18.77 3.28
CA GLU A 87 5.62 -18.54 4.44
C GLU A 87 6.26 -17.15 4.35
N SER A 88 6.31 -16.46 5.49
CA SER A 88 6.98 -15.18 5.65
C SER A 88 7.99 -15.25 6.80
N ASP A 89 8.83 -14.22 6.97
CA ASP A 89 9.79 -14.11 8.07
C ASP A 89 9.14 -14.14 9.45
N ILE A 90 7.84 -13.83 9.52
CA ILE A 90 7.05 -13.84 10.77
C ILE A 90 6.16 -15.08 10.92
N GLY A 91 6.34 -16.07 10.04
CA GLY A 91 5.60 -17.34 10.02
C GLY A 91 4.57 -17.43 8.89
N PRO A 92 3.74 -18.48 8.90
CA PRO A 92 2.76 -18.73 7.85
C PRO A 92 1.65 -17.68 7.84
N ILE A 93 1.33 -17.18 6.65
CA ILE A 93 0.27 -16.21 6.41
C ILE A 93 -0.93 -16.91 5.76
N SER A 94 -2.07 -16.80 6.38
CA SER A 94 -3.34 -17.36 5.92
C SER A 94 -4.28 -16.26 5.41
N PRO A 95 -5.34 -16.57 4.63
CA PRO A 95 -6.34 -15.60 4.19
C PRO A 95 -6.90 -14.73 5.32
N ILE A 96 -7.13 -15.29 6.50
CA ILE A 96 -7.64 -14.54 7.64
C ILE A 96 -6.68 -13.45 8.11
N ASP A 97 -5.36 -13.69 8.03
CA ASP A 97 -4.34 -12.69 8.41
C ASP A 97 -4.30 -11.54 7.40
N ILE A 98 -4.56 -11.84 6.12
CA ILE A 98 -4.63 -10.82 5.07
C ILE A 98 -5.95 -10.03 5.15
N LEU A 99 -7.06 -10.67 5.55
CA LEU A 99 -8.35 -9.98 5.68
C LEU A 99 -8.41 -9.06 6.89
N TYR A 100 -7.85 -9.48 8.03
CA TYR A 100 -8.07 -8.79 9.31
C TYR A 100 -6.79 -8.26 9.95
N GLY A 101 -5.62 -8.54 9.37
CA GLY A 101 -4.31 -8.21 9.92
C GLY A 101 -3.67 -9.39 10.65
N HIS A 102 -2.35 -9.31 10.85
CA HIS A 102 -1.57 -10.41 11.40
C HIS A 102 -1.97 -10.71 12.86
N ARG A 103 -2.69 -11.83 13.05
CA ARG A 103 -3.28 -12.23 14.35
C ARG A 103 -2.30 -12.28 15.50
N GLY A 104 -1.06 -12.72 15.25
CA GLY A 104 -0.02 -12.82 16.26
C GLY A 104 0.39 -11.48 16.84
N PHE A 105 0.56 -10.45 16.01
CA PHE A 105 0.88 -9.10 16.46
C PHE A 105 -0.29 -8.44 17.17
N ILE A 106 -1.50 -8.60 16.63
CA ILE A 106 -2.72 -8.07 17.25
C ILE A 106 -2.92 -8.67 18.65
N ALA A 107 -2.72 -9.98 18.81
CA ALA A 107 -2.80 -10.66 20.10
C ALA A 107 -1.75 -10.18 21.13
N GLN A 108 -0.63 -9.63 20.65
CA GLN A 108 0.41 -9.00 21.49
C GLN A 108 0.11 -7.52 21.81
N GLY A 109 -1.04 -7.00 21.37
CA GLY A 109 -1.47 -5.62 21.62
C GLY A 109 -1.07 -4.61 20.55
N ASN A 110 -0.48 -5.05 19.42
CA ASN A 110 -0.21 -4.16 18.30
C ASN A 110 -1.45 -4.04 17.41
N GLU A 111 -2.38 -3.16 17.81
CA GLU A 111 -3.62 -2.90 17.08
C GLU A 111 -3.42 -2.17 15.74
N TYR A 112 -2.25 -1.54 15.53
CA TYR A 112 -1.91 -0.94 14.23
C TYR A 112 -1.84 -1.96 13.11
N MET A 113 -1.59 -3.24 13.43
CA MET A 113 -1.56 -4.34 12.48
C MET A 113 -2.95 -4.82 12.02
N ALA A 114 -4.04 -4.26 12.57
CA ALA A 114 -5.39 -4.59 12.14
C ALA A 114 -5.70 -3.94 10.78
N HIS A 115 -6.22 -4.72 9.82
CA HIS A 115 -6.69 -4.21 8.54
C HIS A 115 -8.09 -3.63 8.72
N LYS A 116 -8.25 -2.36 8.34
CA LYS A 116 -9.52 -1.63 8.40
C LYS A 116 -10.17 -1.48 7.03
N GLY A 117 -9.41 -1.78 5.97
CA GLY A 117 -9.86 -1.72 4.59
C GLY A 117 -9.14 -2.74 3.73
N GLY A 118 -9.41 -2.71 2.44
CA GLY A 118 -8.74 -3.54 1.47
C GLY A 118 -9.17 -3.20 0.05
N PHE A 119 -8.43 -3.71 -0.93
CA PHE A 119 -8.54 -3.26 -2.31
C PHE A 119 -8.60 -4.43 -3.28
N THR A 120 -9.39 -4.24 -4.34
CA THR A 120 -9.11 -4.85 -5.65
C THR A 120 -8.33 -3.83 -6.47
N TYR A 121 -7.66 -4.29 -7.52
CA TYR A 121 -6.84 -3.37 -8.35
C TYR A 121 -7.68 -2.21 -8.92
N SER A 122 -8.87 -2.47 -9.41
CA SER A 122 -9.73 -1.42 -9.99
C SER A 122 -10.17 -0.36 -8.97
N VAL A 123 -10.37 -0.75 -7.71
CA VAL A 123 -10.71 0.17 -6.62
C VAL A 123 -9.50 1.03 -6.25
N LEU A 124 -8.32 0.42 -6.13
CA LEU A 124 -7.07 1.12 -5.85
C LEU A 124 -6.73 2.12 -6.96
N ASP A 125 -6.74 1.69 -8.22
CA ASP A 125 -6.47 2.54 -9.39
C ASP A 125 -7.41 3.74 -9.44
N ARG A 126 -8.71 3.52 -9.23
CA ARG A 126 -9.69 4.61 -9.20
C ARG A 126 -9.44 5.60 -8.07
N ALA A 127 -9.08 5.12 -6.86
CA ALA A 127 -8.77 5.99 -5.73
C ALA A 127 -7.58 6.92 -6.03
N PHE A 128 -6.55 6.39 -6.68
CA PHE A 128 -5.41 7.19 -7.14
C PHE A 128 -5.82 8.23 -8.19
N TYR A 129 -6.64 7.84 -9.17
CA TYR A 129 -7.14 8.78 -10.18
C TYR A 129 -7.92 9.94 -9.55
N GLU A 130 -8.81 9.64 -8.61
CA GLU A 130 -9.63 10.62 -7.90
C GLU A 130 -8.78 11.54 -6.99
N ALA A 131 -7.66 11.04 -6.47
CA ALA A 131 -6.71 11.83 -5.68
C ALA A 131 -5.83 12.78 -6.53
N GLY A 132 -5.88 12.68 -7.87
CA GLY A 132 -5.15 13.57 -8.79
C GLY A 132 -4.04 12.91 -9.59
N PHE A 133 -3.66 11.69 -9.28
CA PHE A 133 -2.65 10.95 -10.03
C PHE A 133 -3.23 10.46 -11.36
N LYS A 134 -3.05 11.22 -12.45
CA LYS A 134 -3.59 10.84 -13.76
C LYS A 134 -2.76 9.80 -14.48
N ILE A 135 -1.46 9.77 -14.21
CA ILE A 135 -0.50 8.83 -14.81
C ILE A 135 -0.19 7.75 -13.78
N ARG A 136 -0.57 6.52 -14.11
CA ARG A 136 -0.47 5.37 -13.21
C ARG A 136 -0.09 4.11 -13.98
N TYR A 137 0.68 3.25 -13.33
CA TYR A 137 0.98 1.90 -13.78
C TYR A 137 0.89 0.96 -12.59
N GLY A 138 0.24 -0.17 -12.76
CA GLY A 138 0.09 -1.11 -11.66
C GLY A 138 -0.62 -2.39 -12.08
N GLY A 139 -0.85 -3.26 -11.13
CA GLY A 139 -1.51 -4.53 -11.37
C GLY A 139 -1.57 -5.43 -10.14
N ARG A 140 -2.00 -6.66 -10.39
CA ARG A 140 -2.03 -7.74 -9.41
C ARG A 140 -0.73 -8.52 -9.49
N ARG A 141 -0.21 -8.94 -8.34
CA ARG A 141 0.89 -9.90 -8.21
C ARG A 141 0.39 -11.19 -7.55
N PRO A 142 -0.14 -12.14 -8.32
CA PRO A 142 -0.79 -13.32 -7.75
C PRO A 142 0.11 -14.18 -6.87
N VAL A 143 1.42 -14.25 -7.18
CA VAL A 143 2.41 -15.01 -6.41
C VAL A 143 2.64 -14.39 -5.02
N SER A 144 2.58 -13.07 -4.93
CA SER A 144 2.78 -12.30 -3.68
C SER A 144 1.47 -11.99 -2.95
N TRP A 145 0.32 -12.34 -3.51
CA TRP A 145 -1.02 -12.04 -2.97
C TRP A 145 -1.28 -10.55 -2.75
N ASP A 146 -0.64 -9.70 -3.56
CA ASP A 146 -0.72 -8.26 -3.42
C ASP A 146 -1.00 -7.52 -4.73
N LEU A 147 -1.34 -6.26 -4.57
CA LEU A 147 -1.44 -5.25 -5.62
C LEU A 147 -0.22 -4.34 -5.53
N PHE A 148 0.15 -3.78 -6.67
CA PHE A 148 1.08 -2.65 -6.70
C PHE A 148 0.55 -1.55 -7.61
N ILE A 149 0.92 -0.32 -7.32
CA ILE A 149 0.68 0.83 -8.17
C ILE A 149 1.82 1.83 -8.03
N VAL A 150 2.30 2.33 -9.17
CA VAL A 150 3.23 3.47 -9.27
C VAL A 150 2.48 4.59 -9.97
N ALA A 151 2.51 5.78 -9.38
CA ALA A 151 1.78 6.92 -9.92
C ALA A 151 2.62 8.21 -9.88
N PHE A 152 2.33 9.13 -10.80
CA PHE A 152 3.10 10.34 -11.04
C PHE A 152 2.18 11.56 -11.07
N LYS A 153 2.70 12.72 -10.68
CA LYS A 153 1.98 14.00 -10.82
C LYS A 153 2.03 14.52 -12.25
N GLN A 154 3.18 14.39 -12.93
CA GLN A 154 3.39 14.86 -14.31
C GLN A 154 3.32 13.72 -15.31
N GLU A 155 3.04 14.10 -16.56
CA GLU A 155 3.10 13.19 -17.70
C GLU A 155 4.51 12.61 -17.87
N LYS A 156 4.56 11.31 -18.14
CA LYS A 156 5.76 10.55 -18.47
C LYS A 156 5.42 9.64 -19.65
N SER A 157 6.41 9.31 -20.46
CA SER A 157 6.25 8.32 -21.51
C SER A 157 6.00 6.93 -20.90
N ASP A 158 5.31 6.06 -21.65
CA ASP A 158 5.06 4.68 -21.22
C ASP A 158 6.37 3.92 -20.94
N GLU A 159 7.43 4.23 -21.68
CA GLU A 159 8.76 3.62 -21.47
C GLU A 159 9.36 4.06 -20.14
N GLU A 160 9.27 5.35 -19.78
CA GLU A 160 9.76 5.87 -18.49
C GLU A 160 8.96 5.29 -17.33
N ILE A 161 7.63 5.24 -17.45
CA ILE A 161 6.74 4.67 -16.44
C ILE A 161 7.11 3.21 -16.19
N LYS A 162 7.21 2.39 -17.26
CA LYS A 162 7.64 1.00 -17.17
C LYS A 162 9.00 0.83 -16.51
N LYS A 163 9.99 1.61 -16.96
CA LYS A 163 11.35 1.55 -16.42
C LYS A 163 11.39 1.85 -14.93
N ILE A 164 10.62 2.84 -14.47
CA ILE A 164 10.54 3.19 -13.06
C ILE A 164 9.79 2.10 -12.29
N ALA A 165 8.63 1.66 -12.78
CA ALA A 165 7.83 0.63 -12.12
C ALA A 165 8.61 -0.67 -11.90
N LEU A 166 9.39 -1.10 -12.89
CA LEU A 166 10.23 -2.30 -12.80
C LEU A 166 11.31 -2.23 -11.71
N GLN A 167 11.70 -1.02 -11.25
CA GLN A 167 12.63 -0.88 -10.13
C GLN A 167 11.99 -1.21 -8.77
N PHE A 168 10.66 -1.18 -8.70
CA PHE A 168 9.88 -1.47 -7.50
C PHE A 168 9.16 -2.82 -7.57
N LEU A 169 9.32 -3.53 -8.68
CA LEU A 169 8.79 -4.88 -8.87
C LEU A 169 9.89 -5.90 -8.56
N PRO A 170 9.59 -7.00 -7.86
CA PRO A 170 10.52 -8.11 -7.76
C PRO A 170 10.79 -8.70 -9.15
N GLU A 171 11.97 -9.30 -9.34
CA GLU A 171 12.49 -9.78 -10.63
C GLU A 171 11.65 -10.88 -11.31
N GLU A 172 10.59 -11.36 -10.69
CA GLU A 172 9.70 -12.39 -11.19
C GLU A 172 8.37 -11.81 -11.71
N PHE A 173 8.42 -11.24 -12.92
CA PHE A 173 7.26 -10.91 -13.75
C PHE A 173 7.40 -11.45 -15.16
#